data_b830bc388c580f3df23f847ab3d60988
#
_entry.id   b830bc388c580f3df23f847ab3d60988
#
_cell.length_a   1.000
_cell.length_b   1.000
_cell.length_c   1.000
_cell.angle_alpha   90.00
_cell.angle_beta   90.00
_cell.angle_gamma   90.00
#
_symmetry.space_group_name_H-M   'P 1'
#
loop_
_entity.id
_entity.type
_entity.pdbx_description
1 polymer ?
#
loop_
_entity_poly.entity_id
_entity_poly.type
_entity_poly.pdbx_seq_one_letter_code
_entity_poly.pdbx_strand_id
1 'polypeptide(L)'
;AEIRANYAALVAMCDEYFGRLIDYLDEHDMWKDTCIVLSTDHGFLLSEHGWWGKCRMPYYEEVSHIPLVIHHPQYQDQAGTRRCHLTQTMDLMPTFLDLFGLGIPEEVTGRSLLPMLPEDAPIRQAAVFGVFSGPIGVTDGDWVLYHYPPDIYREGLVEYTLAPAHMTAPFTIDELKTARLAPPFNFTKGVPVLGIDALKEAKRVPNNDGIGFADIGTRLYDLVNDPRQTSPVEEPVVCKRLYEEMVRELRAHDTPAEVYRWYDLNLLHKKGGYHEKTTGSGDGAAAGGGKRTRGIS
;
A
#
# COMPACT_ATOMS: atom_id res chain seq x y z
N ALA A 1 -8.63 -3.43 -25.86
CA ALA A 1 -7.92 -4.57 -26.47
C ALA A 1 -6.43 -4.23 -26.70
N GLU A 2 -6.12 -3.11 -27.34
CA GLU A 2 -4.75 -2.72 -27.71
C GLU A 2 -3.79 -2.57 -26.51
N ILE A 3 -4.18 -1.88 -25.45
CA ILE A 3 -3.34 -1.68 -24.26
C ILE A 3 -2.98 -3.02 -23.61
N ARG A 4 -3.94 -3.95 -23.51
CA ARG A 4 -3.66 -5.30 -22.98
C ARG A 4 -2.69 -6.07 -23.86
N ALA A 5 -2.83 -5.96 -25.19
CA ALA A 5 -1.92 -6.60 -26.13
C ALA A 5 -0.50 -6.03 -26.02
N ASN A 6 -0.38 -4.72 -25.91
CA ASN A 6 0.92 -4.06 -25.72
C ASN A 6 1.57 -4.45 -24.38
N TYR A 7 0.79 -4.52 -23.30
CA TYR A 7 1.28 -4.98 -22.01
C TYR A 7 1.77 -6.44 -22.10
N ALA A 8 0.99 -7.33 -22.72
CA ALA A 8 1.39 -8.72 -22.89
C ALA A 8 2.66 -8.86 -23.75
N ALA A 9 2.81 -8.02 -24.79
CA ALA A 9 4.03 -8.01 -25.60
C ALA A 9 5.27 -7.55 -24.79
N LEU A 10 5.11 -6.57 -23.89
CA LEU A 10 6.19 -6.15 -23.00
C LEU A 10 6.56 -7.25 -22.00
N VAL A 11 5.58 -7.96 -21.44
CA VAL A 11 5.83 -9.11 -20.55
C VAL A 11 6.58 -10.21 -21.31
N ALA A 12 6.17 -10.55 -22.54
CA ALA A 12 6.85 -11.54 -23.37
C ALA A 12 8.29 -11.12 -23.70
N MET A 13 8.53 -9.84 -23.95
CA MET A 13 9.87 -9.30 -24.15
C MET A 13 10.74 -9.45 -22.87
N CYS A 14 10.18 -9.12 -21.70
CA CYS A 14 10.88 -9.29 -20.43
C CYS A 14 11.19 -10.77 -20.16
N ASP A 15 10.27 -11.68 -20.46
CA ASP A 15 10.44 -13.11 -20.34
C ASP A 15 11.59 -13.64 -21.23
N GLU A 16 11.64 -13.19 -22.50
CA GLU A 16 12.73 -13.52 -23.41
C GLU A 16 14.10 -13.06 -22.87
N TYR A 17 14.20 -11.82 -22.40
CA TYR A 17 15.46 -11.31 -21.84
C TYR A 17 15.85 -12.01 -20.55
N PHE A 18 14.89 -12.34 -19.70
CA PHE A 18 15.15 -13.12 -18.51
C PHE A 18 15.60 -14.55 -18.87
N GLY A 19 14.97 -15.17 -19.88
CA GLY A 19 15.38 -16.47 -20.43
C GLY A 19 16.85 -16.47 -20.85
N ARG A 20 17.30 -15.44 -21.57
CA ARG A 20 18.71 -15.30 -21.97
C ARG A 20 19.67 -15.19 -20.78
N LEU A 21 19.23 -14.58 -19.65
CA LEU A 21 20.01 -14.57 -18.41
C LEU A 21 20.10 -16.00 -17.83
N ILE A 22 19.01 -16.72 -17.81
CA ILE A 22 18.96 -18.12 -17.34
C ILE A 22 19.87 -19.01 -18.18
N ASP A 23 19.79 -18.92 -19.52
CA ASP A 23 20.66 -19.67 -20.43
C ASP A 23 22.15 -19.40 -20.15
N TYR A 24 22.50 -18.13 -19.86
CA TYR A 24 23.85 -17.76 -19.49
C TYR A 24 24.34 -18.44 -18.20
N LEU A 25 23.46 -18.53 -17.20
CA LEU A 25 23.78 -19.22 -15.93
C LEU A 25 23.97 -20.74 -16.14
N ASP A 26 23.14 -21.33 -17.00
CA ASP A 26 23.23 -22.73 -17.38
C ASP A 26 24.56 -23.02 -18.11
N GLU A 27 24.91 -22.23 -19.14
CA GLU A 27 26.13 -22.36 -19.92
C GLU A 27 27.42 -22.22 -19.10
N HIS A 28 27.35 -21.41 -18.00
CA HIS A 28 28.55 -21.12 -17.19
C HIS A 28 28.54 -21.84 -15.82
N ASP A 29 27.61 -22.76 -15.58
CA ASP A 29 27.49 -23.51 -14.32
C ASP A 29 27.43 -22.60 -13.07
N MET A 30 26.66 -21.51 -13.14
CA MET A 30 26.60 -20.46 -12.08
C MET A 30 25.54 -20.69 -11.00
N TRP A 31 24.66 -21.66 -11.14
CA TRP A 31 23.60 -21.94 -10.18
C TRP A 31 24.09 -22.29 -8.78
N LYS A 32 25.30 -22.78 -8.66
CA LYS A 32 25.93 -23.22 -7.41
C LYS A 32 26.37 -22.08 -6.50
N ASP A 33 26.54 -20.87 -7.05
CA ASP A 33 27.09 -19.70 -6.34
C ASP A 33 26.37 -18.38 -6.63
N THR A 34 25.28 -18.43 -7.39
CA THR A 34 24.51 -17.27 -7.77
C THR A 34 23.10 -17.32 -7.17
N CYS A 35 22.73 -16.30 -6.42
CA CYS A 35 21.36 -16.06 -5.96
C CYS A 35 20.65 -15.17 -6.98
N ILE A 36 19.44 -15.56 -7.40
CA ILE A 36 18.61 -14.76 -8.31
C ILE A 36 17.35 -14.35 -7.58
N VAL A 37 17.02 -13.07 -7.69
CA VAL A 37 15.76 -12.50 -7.19
C VAL A 37 15.06 -11.83 -8.35
N LEU A 38 13.87 -12.33 -8.70
CA LEU A 38 12.98 -11.71 -9.68
C LEU A 38 11.80 -11.08 -8.95
N SER A 39 11.61 -9.79 -9.17
CA SER A 39 10.48 -9.02 -8.62
C SER A 39 10.18 -7.83 -9.53
N THR A 40 9.19 -7.03 -9.12
CA THR A 40 8.87 -5.74 -9.75
C THR A 40 8.58 -4.70 -8.65
N ASP A 41 8.51 -3.43 -9.01
CA ASP A 41 8.21 -2.33 -8.08
C ASP A 41 6.72 -2.26 -7.72
N HIS A 42 5.82 -2.51 -8.67
CA HIS A 42 4.37 -2.53 -8.53
C HIS A 42 3.73 -3.28 -9.70
N GLY A 43 2.46 -3.64 -9.54
CA GLY A 43 1.63 -4.16 -10.61
C GLY A 43 0.95 -3.06 -11.45
N PHE A 44 -0.06 -3.45 -12.23
CA PHE A 44 -0.73 -2.56 -13.16
C PHE A 44 -2.17 -3.02 -13.43
N LEU A 45 -3.13 -2.12 -13.29
CA LEU A 45 -4.53 -2.36 -13.64
C LEU A 45 -4.71 -2.35 -15.17
N LEU A 46 -5.29 -3.41 -15.69
CA LEU A 46 -5.59 -3.61 -17.11
C LEU A 46 -7.11 -3.61 -17.39
N SER A 47 -7.82 -2.70 -16.78
CA SER A 47 -9.28 -2.49 -16.72
C SER A 47 -9.98 -3.18 -15.53
N GLU A 48 -9.25 -3.83 -14.64
CA GLU A 48 -9.81 -4.26 -13.36
C GLU A 48 -10.35 -3.03 -12.62
N HIS A 49 -11.44 -3.20 -11.87
CA HIS A 49 -12.13 -2.11 -11.17
C HIS A 49 -12.50 -0.90 -12.04
N GLY A 50 -12.58 -1.09 -13.38
CA GLY A 50 -12.83 -0.02 -14.35
C GLY A 50 -11.66 0.94 -14.59
N TRP A 51 -10.44 0.58 -14.17
CA TRP A 51 -9.27 1.45 -14.22
C TRP A 51 -8.11 0.89 -15.04
N TRP A 52 -7.24 1.81 -15.47
CA TRP A 52 -6.01 1.53 -16.18
C TRP A 52 -4.84 2.22 -15.48
N GLY A 53 -3.75 1.51 -15.27
CA GLY A 53 -2.51 2.06 -14.72
C GLY A 53 -2.23 1.68 -13.27
N LYS A 54 -1.28 2.40 -12.67
CA LYS A 54 -0.74 2.11 -11.32
C LYS A 54 -1.05 3.19 -10.28
N CYS A 55 -1.39 4.39 -10.73
CA CYS A 55 -1.56 5.55 -9.85
C CYS A 55 -2.98 5.70 -9.31
N ARG A 56 -3.75 4.62 -9.31
CA ARG A 56 -5.12 4.60 -8.82
C ARG A 56 -5.20 3.93 -7.46
N MET A 57 -5.94 4.54 -6.56
CA MET A 57 -6.23 4.00 -5.23
C MET A 57 -7.67 3.47 -5.12
N PRO A 58 -7.89 2.51 -4.24
CA PRO A 58 -6.90 1.83 -3.40
C PRO A 58 -5.96 0.99 -4.24
N TYR A 59 -4.79 0.62 -3.67
CA TYR A 59 -3.88 -0.29 -4.37
C TYR A 59 -4.36 -1.73 -4.20
N TYR A 60 -5.22 -2.14 -5.11
CA TYR A 60 -5.75 -3.50 -5.19
C TYR A 60 -4.65 -4.55 -5.40
N GLU A 61 -4.99 -5.82 -5.24
CA GLU A 61 -4.05 -6.94 -5.39
C GLU A 61 -3.27 -6.88 -6.71
N GLU A 62 -3.91 -6.45 -7.82
CA GLU A 62 -3.25 -6.29 -9.12
C GLU A 62 -2.11 -5.26 -9.11
N VAL A 63 -2.07 -4.37 -8.13
CA VAL A 63 -1.02 -3.34 -8.01
C VAL A 63 -0.05 -3.65 -6.87
N SER A 64 -0.54 -4.15 -5.74
CA SER A 64 0.25 -4.34 -4.51
C SER A 64 0.80 -5.74 -4.32
N HIS A 65 0.14 -6.77 -4.83
CA HIS A 65 0.57 -8.16 -4.72
C HIS A 65 1.52 -8.52 -5.87
N ILE A 66 2.75 -8.05 -5.78
CA ILE A 66 3.78 -8.22 -6.81
C ILE A 66 4.46 -9.59 -6.71
N PRO A 67 4.94 -10.14 -7.84
CA PRO A 67 5.68 -11.39 -7.83
C PRO A 67 7.02 -11.23 -7.09
N LEU A 68 7.40 -12.29 -6.37
CA LEU A 68 8.73 -12.45 -5.79
C LEU A 68 9.17 -13.90 -5.99
N VAL A 69 10.21 -14.09 -6.79
CA VAL A 69 10.82 -15.41 -7.02
C VAL A 69 12.28 -15.35 -6.60
N ILE A 70 12.69 -16.29 -5.76
CA ILE A 70 14.06 -16.36 -5.26
C ILE A 70 14.64 -17.74 -5.58
N HIS A 71 15.76 -17.77 -6.29
CA HIS A 71 16.65 -18.91 -6.32
C HIS A 71 17.84 -18.66 -5.38
N HIS A 72 18.11 -19.62 -4.50
CA HIS A 72 19.25 -19.55 -3.60
C HIS A 72 20.05 -20.85 -3.67
N PRO A 73 21.37 -20.80 -3.91
CA PRO A 73 22.17 -22.01 -4.17
C PRO A 73 22.17 -23.03 -3.02
N GLN A 74 22.00 -22.58 -1.77
CA GLN A 74 21.95 -23.48 -0.61
C GLN A 74 20.58 -24.18 -0.41
N TYR A 75 19.52 -23.74 -1.11
CA TYR A 75 18.15 -24.24 -0.96
C TYR A 75 17.60 -24.78 -2.28
N GLN A 76 18.46 -25.40 -3.10
CA GLN A 76 18.05 -25.98 -4.40
C GLN A 76 17.04 -27.11 -4.24
N ASP A 77 17.07 -27.83 -3.12
CA ASP A 77 16.09 -28.85 -2.75
C ASP A 77 14.67 -28.28 -2.54
N GLN A 78 14.56 -26.97 -2.33
CA GLN A 78 13.30 -26.25 -2.22
C GLN A 78 12.80 -25.66 -3.54
N ALA A 79 13.47 -25.93 -4.67
CA ALA A 79 13.08 -25.41 -5.96
C ALA A 79 11.65 -25.83 -6.33
N GLY A 80 10.89 -24.91 -6.93
CA GLY A 80 9.49 -25.11 -7.31
C GLY A 80 8.48 -25.06 -6.15
N THR A 81 8.93 -24.83 -4.92
CA THR A 81 8.02 -24.65 -3.77
C THR A 81 7.47 -23.21 -3.70
N ARG A 82 6.35 -23.04 -3.01
CA ARG A 82 5.76 -21.72 -2.72
C ARG A 82 5.86 -21.40 -1.25
N ARG A 83 6.04 -20.12 -0.96
CA ARG A 83 5.95 -19.53 0.38
C ARG A 83 4.73 -18.64 0.42
N CYS A 84 3.88 -18.83 1.43
CA CYS A 84 2.55 -18.19 1.51
C CYS A 84 2.48 -17.03 2.50
N HIS A 85 3.55 -16.81 3.26
CA HIS A 85 3.56 -15.72 4.26
C HIS A 85 3.94 -14.37 3.64
N LEU A 86 3.49 -13.30 4.31
CA LEU A 86 3.64 -11.93 3.86
C LEU A 86 5.10 -11.49 3.78
N THR A 87 5.45 -10.89 2.64
CA THR A 87 6.71 -10.20 2.38
C THR A 87 6.46 -8.77 1.89
N GLN A 88 7.47 -7.92 1.96
CA GLN A 88 7.42 -6.56 1.42
C GLN A 88 8.73 -6.24 0.70
N THR A 89 8.72 -5.32 -0.26
CA THR A 89 9.93 -4.92 -1.00
C THR A 89 11.05 -4.41 -0.10
N MET A 90 10.71 -3.82 1.05
CA MET A 90 11.67 -3.38 2.06
C MET A 90 12.49 -4.53 2.69
N ASP A 91 12.05 -5.78 2.52
CA ASP A 91 12.74 -6.97 3.02
C ASP A 91 13.93 -7.38 2.16
N LEU A 92 14.00 -6.90 0.93
CA LEU A 92 15.08 -7.26 0.00
C LEU A 92 16.43 -6.74 0.48
N MET A 93 16.48 -5.50 0.98
CA MET A 93 17.73 -4.91 1.47
C MET A 93 18.31 -5.71 2.65
N PRO A 94 17.61 -5.97 3.76
CA PRO A 94 18.14 -6.80 4.84
C PRO A 94 18.41 -8.25 4.40
N THR A 95 17.66 -8.79 3.44
CA THR A 95 17.95 -10.11 2.86
C THR A 95 19.30 -10.15 2.17
N PHE A 96 19.63 -9.13 1.38
CA PHE A 96 20.94 -9.06 0.73
C PHE A 96 22.08 -8.85 1.71
N LEU A 97 21.90 -8.03 2.74
CA LEU A 97 22.91 -7.89 3.79
C LEU A 97 23.18 -9.23 4.50
N ASP A 98 22.11 -9.93 4.86
CA ASP A 98 22.18 -11.23 5.52
C ASP A 98 22.81 -12.29 4.60
N LEU A 99 22.44 -12.30 3.30
CA LEU A 99 23.06 -13.17 2.28
C LEU A 99 24.59 -13.03 2.21
N PHE A 100 25.09 -11.80 2.35
CA PHE A 100 26.52 -11.51 2.34
C PHE A 100 27.18 -11.57 3.73
N GLY A 101 26.45 -12.01 4.77
CA GLY A 101 26.96 -12.10 6.14
C GLY A 101 27.25 -10.72 6.77
N LEU A 102 26.61 -9.68 6.28
CA LEU A 102 26.75 -8.32 6.79
C LEU A 102 25.69 -8.06 7.88
N GLY A 103 26.06 -7.27 8.89
CA GLY A 103 25.11 -6.85 9.91
C GLY A 103 23.99 -5.99 9.33
N ILE A 104 22.75 -6.31 9.67
CA ILE A 104 21.61 -5.47 9.30
C ILE A 104 21.60 -4.26 10.24
N PRO A 105 21.66 -3.01 9.73
CA PRO A 105 21.62 -1.81 10.55
C PRO A 105 20.33 -1.73 11.40
N GLU A 106 20.43 -1.21 12.62
CA GLU A 106 19.31 -1.14 13.57
C GLU A 106 18.12 -0.32 13.04
N GLU A 107 18.40 0.69 12.21
CA GLU A 107 17.38 1.53 11.60
C GLU A 107 16.61 0.86 10.46
N VAL A 108 17.01 -0.32 10.00
CA VAL A 108 16.32 -1.07 8.95
C VAL A 108 15.13 -1.81 9.55
N THR A 109 13.94 -1.47 9.11
CA THR A 109 12.68 -2.07 9.60
C THR A 109 12.19 -3.25 8.75
N GLY A 110 12.78 -3.48 7.56
CA GLY A 110 12.60 -4.69 6.78
C GLY A 110 13.19 -5.91 7.47
N ARG A 111 12.79 -7.11 7.05
CA ARG A 111 13.19 -8.39 7.65
C ARG A 111 13.83 -9.28 6.60
N SER A 112 14.93 -9.97 6.95
CA SER A 112 15.53 -10.94 6.03
C SER A 112 14.55 -12.04 5.66
N LEU A 113 14.50 -12.38 4.37
CA LEU A 113 13.71 -13.47 3.82
C LEU A 113 14.43 -14.82 3.91
N LEU A 114 15.71 -14.84 4.23
CA LEU A 114 16.49 -16.10 4.28
C LEU A 114 15.86 -17.16 5.20
N PRO A 115 15.29 -16.82 6.39
CA PRO A 115 14.63 -17.81 7.24
C PRO A 115 13.39 -18.47 6.62
N MET A 116 12.77 -17.83 5.61
CA MET A 116 11.61 -18.38 4.91
C MET A 116 11.99 -19.39 3.82
N LEU A 117 13.23 -19.43 3.38
CA LEU A 117 13.65 -20.26 2.24
C LEU A 117 13.64 -21.76 2.58
N PRO A 118 14.20 -22.23 3.72
CA PRO A 118 14.17 -23.65 4.05
C PRO A 118 12.76 -24.14 4.42
N GLU A 119 11.98 -23.30 5.07
CA GLU A 119 10.63 -23.63 5.51
C GLU A 119 9.73 -22.39 5.47
N ASP A 120 8.42 -22.58 5.23
CA ASP A 120 7.48 -21.45 5.12
C ASP A 120 7.15 -20.88 6.51
N ALA A 121 8.10 -20.15 7.10
CA ALA A 121 7.96 -19.52 8.42
C ALA A 121 7.54 -18.05 8.29
N PRO A 122 6.54 -17.58 9.05
CA PRO A 122 6.10 -16.19 8.98
C PRO A 122 7.14 -15.24 9.57
N ILE A 123 7.49 -14.20 8.82
CA ILE A 123 8.35 -13.12 9.30
C ILE A 123 7.54 -11.92 9.80
N ARG A 124 6.24 -11.83 9.46
CA ARG A 124 5.33 -10.79 9.92
C ARG A 124 3.89 -11.30 10.00
N GLN A 125 3.06 -10.61 10.80
CA GLN A 125 1.64 -10.91 10.96
C GLN A 125 0.77 -10.06 10.04
N ALA A 126 1.23 -8.86 9.69
CA ALA A 126 0.54 -7.95 8.80
C ALA A 126 1.54 -7.14 7.98
N ALA A 127 1.08 -6.63 6.85
CA ALA A 127 1.81 -5.70 6.01
C ALA A 127 0.99 -4.43 5.79
N VAL A 128 1.64 -3.26 5.84
CA VAL A 128 1.01 -1.97 5.53
C VAL A 128 1.59 -1.40 4.26
N PHE A 129 0.75 -0.77 3.46
CA PHE A 129 1.13 -0.14 2.20
C PHE A 129 0.19 1.02 1.89
N GLY A 130 0.57 1.86 0.96
CA GLY A 130 -0.24 3.03 0.62
C GLY A 130 0.56 4.12 -0.04
N VAL A 131 0.00 5.32 -0.04
CA VAL A 131 0.61 6.52 -0.57
C VAL A 131 0.35 7.69 0.36
N PHE A 132 1.27 8.63 0.39
CA PHE A 132 1.11 9.87 1.16
C PHE A 132 -0.24 10.54 0.87
N SER A 133 -0.98 10.91 1.93
CA SER A 133 -2.33 11.47 1.91
C SER A 133 -3.43 10.59 1.28
N GLY A 134 -3.16 9.37 0.90
CA GLY A 134 -4.12 8.40 0.40
C GLY A 134 -4.57 7.39 1.45
N PRO A 135 -5.29 6.33 1.08
CA PRO A 135 -5.66 5.28 2.01
C PRO A 135 -4.43 4.50 2.48
N ILE A 136 -4.48 4.05 3.73
CA ILE A 136 -3.56 3.05 4.25
C ILE A 136 -4.19 1.68 4.05
N GLY A 137 -3.53 0.82 3.28
CA GLY A 137 -3.83 -0.60 3.18
C GLY A 137 -3.17 -1.37 4.31
N VAL A 138 -3.86 -2.30 4.93
CA VAL A 138 -3.29 -3.30 5.82
C VAL A 138 -3.85 -4.66 5.48
N THR A 139 -2.97 -5.65 5.37
CA THR A 139 -3.35 -7.04 5.07
C THR A 139 -2.67 -8.00 6.03
N ASP A 140 -3.34 -9.10 6.33
CA ASP A 140 -2.78 -10.29 7.01
C ASP A 140 -2.60 -11.48 6.05
N GLY A 141 -2.88 -11.26 4.74
CA GLY A 141 -2.84 -12.27 3.70
C GLY A 141 -4.20 -12.83 3.33
N ASP A 142 -5.10 -12.99 4.28
CA ASP A 142 -6.49 -13.47 4.08
C ASP A 142 -7.47 -12.32 3.89
N TRP A 143 -7.17 -11.19 4.50
CA TRP A 143 -8.00 -9.99 4.50
C TRP A 143 -7.19 -8.75 4.16
N VAL A 144 -7.83 -7.75 3.53
CA VAL A 144 -7.25 -6.43 3.35
C VAL A 144 -8.26 -5.34 3.73
N LEU A 145 -7.79 -4.39 4.53
CA LEU A 145 -8.53 -3.19 4.91
C LEU A 145 -7.86 -1.97 4.28
N TYR A 146 -8.59 -1.22 3.49
CA TYR A 146 -8.19 0.10 3.01
C TYR A 146 -8.84 1.16 3.88
N HIS A 147 -8.05 1.79 4.72
CA HIS A 147 -8.50 2.85 5.62
C HIS A 147 -8.27 4.21 5.00
N TYR A 148 -9.36 4.90 4.68
CA TYR A 148 -9.33 6.26 4.18
C TYR A 148 -9.37 7.27 5.32
N PRO A 149 -8.68 8.44 5.18
CA PRO A 149 -8.89 9.54 6.10
C PRO A 149 -10.33 10.03 6.02
N PRO A 150 -10.92 10.55 7.11
CA PRO A 150 -12.30 11.05 7.10
C PRO A 150 -12.51 12.21 6.13
N ASP A 151 -11.47 13.02 5.94
CA ASP A 151 -11.40 14.10 4.97
C ASP A 151 -9.97 14.21 4.43
N ILE A 152 -9.80 13.87 3.17
CA ILE A 152 -8.50 13.91 2.47
C ILE A 152 -8.00 15.36 2.28
N TYR A 153 -8.85 16.35 2.40
CA TYR A 153 -8.50 17.77 2.25
C TYR A 153 -8.22 18.45 3.59
N ARG A 154 -8.37 17.73 4.72
CA ARG A 154 -8.06 18.34 6.03
C ARG A 154 -6.57 18.68 6.12
N GLU A 155 -6.28 19.77 6.83
CA GLU A 155 -4.92 20.23 7.08
C GLU A 155 -4.24 19.40 8.18
N GLY A 156 -2.91 19.61 8.33
CA GLY A 156 -2.13 19.08 9.43
C GLY A 156 -1.31 17.83 9.10
N LEU A 157 -1.21 17.45 7.81
CA LEU A 157 -0.25 16.48 7.36
C LEU A 157 1.06 17.20 6.99
N VAL A 158 2.20 16.56 7.26
CA VAL A 158 3.53 17.12 7.01
C VAL A 158 4.31 16.20 6.09
N GLU A 159 4.93 16.77 5.09
CA GLU A 159 5.92 16.08 4.26
C GLU A 159 7.29 16.21 4.91
N TYR A 160 7.98 15.10 5.11
CA TYR A 160 9.33 15.06 5.65
C TYR A 160 10.32 14.64 4.58
N THR A 161 11.45 15.38 4.47
CA THR A 161 12.43 15.12 3.42
C THR A 161 13.84 15.53 3.84
N LEU A 162 14.82 14.86 3.28
CA LEU A 162 16.23 15.27 3.32
C LEU A 162 16.64 16.07 2.07
N ALA A 163 15.80 16.08 1.03
CA ALA A 163 16.00 16.84 -0.19
C ALA A 163 14.96 17.97 -0.28
N PRO A 164 15.35 19.22 -0.53
CA PRO A 164 14.43 20.36 -0.57
C PRO A 164 13.62 20.43 -1.87
N ALA A 165 13.03 19.31 -2.28
CA ALA A 165 12.26 19.19 -3.50
C ALA A 165 11.32 18.00 -3.44
N HIS A 166 10.24 18.05 -4.21
CA HIS A 166 9.48 16.87 -4.62
C HIS A 166 10.33 15.99 -5.56
N MET A 167 9.84 14.80 -5.84
CA MET A 167 10.54 13.82 -6.68
C MET A 167 10.85 14.35 -8.09
N THR A 168 9.98 15.20 -8.66
CA THR A 168 10.07 15.68 -10.04
C THR A 168 10.01 17.20 -10.18
N ALA A 169 9.87 17.95 -9.09
CA ALA A 169 9.73 19.39 -9.12
C ALA A 169 10.24 20.02 -7.82
N PRO A 170 10.75 21.26 -7.83
CA PRO A 170 11.03 21.99 -6.60
C PRO A 170 9.74 22.27 -5.83
N PHE A 171 9.86 22.51 -4.52
CA PHE A 171 8.77 23.03 -3.72
C PHE A 171 8.34 24.42 -4.21
N THR A 172 7.05 24.69 -4.14
CA THR A 172 6.51 26.00 -4.39
C THR A 172 6.93 27.00 -3.29
N ILE A 173 6.79 28.29 -3.55
CA ILE A 173 7.08 29.33 -2.55
C ILE A 173 6.15 29.18 -1.33
N ASP A 174 4.90 28.79 -1.54
CA ASP A 174 3.94 28.65 -0.45
C ASP A 174 4.23 27.44 0.42
N GLU A 175 4.68 26.33 -0.15
CA GLU A 175 5.21 25.18 0.60
C GLU A 175 6.45 25.59 1.41
N LEU A 176 7.40 26.28 0.78
CA LEU A 176 8.65 26.72 1.44
C LEU A 176 8.41 27.73 2.58
N LYS A 177 7.32 28.50 2.57
CA LYS A 177 6.94 29.37 3.70
C LYS A 177 6.60 28.58 4.97
N THR A 178 6.21 27.31 4.84
CA THR A 178 5.89 26.43 5.96
C THR A 178 7.10 25.61 6.43
N ALA A 179 8.23 25.70 5.72
CA ALA A 179 9.41 24.90 5.94
C ALA A 179 10.01 25.12 7.34
N ARG A 180 10.30 24.02 8.01
CA ARG A 180 10.94 24.00 9.34
C ARG A 180 11.83 22.80 9.50
N LEU A 181 12.85 22.90 10.35
CA LEU A 181 13.58 21.73 10.80
C LEU A 181 12.71 20.95 11.79
N ALA A 182 12.48 19.70 11.47
CA ALA A 182 11.82 18.74 12.34
C ALA A 182 12.84 17.82 13.02
N PRO A 183 12.50 17.21 14.18
CA PRO A 183 13.35 16.22 14.81
C PRO A 183 13.70 15.08 13.86
N PRO A 184 14.86 14.44 14.05
CA PRO A 184 15.23 13.27 13.26
C PRO A 184 14.27 12.10 13.50
N PHE A 185 14.14 11.24 12.52
CA PHE A 185 13.59 9.90 12.66
C PHE A 185 14.71 8.92 13.04
N ASN A 186 14.35 7.74 13.53
CA ASN A 186 15.34 6.71 13.86
C ASN A 186 16.25 6.40 12.68
N PHE A 187 15.67 6.27 11.47
CA PHE A 187 16.43 5.97 10.24
C PHE A 187 17.28 7.13 9.71
N THR A 188 17.11 8.35 10.22
CA THR A 188 17.95 9.49 9.80
C THR A 188 19.20 9.67 10.67
N LYS A 189 19.45 8.77 11.63
CA LYS A 189 20.69 8.72 12.46
C LYS A 189 21.00 10.05 13.15
N GLY A 190 20.00 10.72 13.70
CA GLY A 190 20.15 11.99 14.39
C GLY A 190 20.21 13.22 13.47
N VAL A 191 20.12 13.06 12.17
CA VAL A 191 20.04 14.17 11.21
C VAL A 191 18.61 14.72 11.18
N PRO A 192 18.40 16.02 11.52
CA PRO A 192 17.11 16.66 11.39
C PRO A 192 16.61 16.64 9.95
N VAL A 193 15.30 16.55 9.78
CA VAL A 193 14.66 16.55 8.46
C VAL A 193 13.96 17.88 8.19
N LEU A 194 13.78 18.22 6.93
CA LEU A 194 12.93 19.33 6.55
C LEU A 194 11.47 18.86 6.63
N GLY A 195 10.66 19.54 7.45
CA GLY A 195 9.21 19.36 7.51
C GLY A 195 8.53 20.50 6.74
N ILE A 196 7.61 20.16 5.85
CA ILE A 196 6.82 21.10 5.04
C ILE A 196 5.36 20.71 5.19
N ASP A 197 4.48 21.67 5.47
CA ASP A 197 3.06 21.37 5.56
C ASP A 197 2.52 20.93 4.20
N ALA A 198 1.83 19.81 4.17
CA ALA A 198 1.18 19.33 2.97
C ALA A 198 -0.02 20.24 2.64
N LEU A 199 0.21 21.19 1.74
CA LEU A 199 -0.83 22.09 1.28
C LEU A 199 -1.90 21.33 0.51
N LYS A 200 -3.13 21.84 0.54
CA LYS A 200 -4.27 21.22 -0.13
C LYS A 200 -4.01 20.99 -1.62
N GLU A 201 -3.35 21.94 -2.26
CA GLU A 201 -2.97 21.92 -3.68
C GLU A 201 -1.82 20.96 -3.97
N ALA A 202 -0.92 20.78 -3.01
CA ALA A 202 0.22 19.87 -3.11
C ALA A 202 -0.14 18.42 -2.74
N LYS A 203 -1.22 18.21 -1.99
CA LYS A 203 -1.74 16.88 -1.77
C LYS A 203 -2.13 16.29 -3.10
N ARG A 204 -1.24 15.52 -3.66
CA ARG A 204 -1.53 14.68 -4.82
C ARG A 204 -2.39 13.52 -4.41
N VAL A 205 -3.53 13.84 -3.87
CA VAL A 205 -4.65 12.93 -4.01
C VAL A 205 -4.76 12.75 -5.50
N PRO A 206 -4.65 11.54 -6.04
CA PRO A 206 -4.84 11.32 -7.46
C PRO A 206 -6.19 11.92 -7.83
N ASN A 207 -6.18 13.17 -8.22
CA ASN A 207 -7.32 13.85 -8.76
C ASN A 207 -7.40 13.36 -10.19
N ASN A 208 -7.98 12.18 -10.33
CA ASN A 208 -8.20 11.60 -11.62
C ASN A 208 -9.48 12.20 -12.16
N ASP A 209 -9.35 13.36 -12.82
CA ASP A 209 -10.34 13.90 -13.73
C ASP A 209 -11.77 14.01 -13.18
N GLY A 210 -11.88 14.47 -11.93
CA GLY A 210 -13.18 14.71 -11.30
C GLY A 210 -13.87 13.46 -10.73
N ILE A 211 -13.25 12.30 -10.79
CA ILE A 211 -13.75 11.12 -10.07
C ILE A 211 -13.20 11.20 -8.65
N GLY A 212 -14.01 11.77 -7.78
CA GLY A 212 -13.66 12.00 -6.40
C GLY A 212 -13.44 10.71 -5.64
N PHE A 213 -12.66 10.78 -4.58
CA PHE A 213 -12.54 9.73 -3.57
C PHE A 213 -13.86 9.43 -2.84
N ALA A 214 -14.90 10.23 -3.08
CA ALA A 214 -16.22 10.05 -2.48
C ALA A 214 -16.82 8.67 -2.73
N ASP A 215 -16.43 8.04 -3.83
CA ASP A 215 -16.91 6.71 -4.20
C ASP A 215 -16.12 5.57 -3.55
N ILE A 216 -14.98 5.90 -2.89
CA ILE A 216 -14.05 4.91 -2.35
C ILE A 216 -13.92 5.14 -0.86
N GLY A 217 -14.68 4.88 0.02
CA GLY A 217 -14.47 4.98 1.48
C GLY A 217 -13.65 3.83 2.02
N THR A 218 -13.45 3.82 3.33
CA THR A 218 -12.85 2.68 4.04
C THR A 218 -13.60 1.40 3.71
N ARG A 219 -12.88 0.35 3.27
CA ARG A 219 -13.43 -0.92 2.80
C ARG A 219 -12.57 -2.09 3.26
N LEU A 220 -13.25 -3.17 3.61
CA LEU A 220 -12.66 -4.47 3.92
C LEU A 220 -12.99 -5.44 2.79
N TYR A 221 -12.02 -6.26 2.41
CA TYR A 221 -12.20 -7.36 1.45
C TYR A 221 -11.67 -8.67 2.04
N ASP A 222 -12.37 -9.75 1.74
CA ASP A 222 -11.99 -11.13 2.02
C ASP A 222 -11.22 -11.66 0.81
N LEU A 223 -9.90 -11.73 0.89
CA LEU A 223 -9.04 -12.15 -0.22
C LEU A 223 -9.14 -13.64 -0.52
N VAL A 224 -9.62 -14.45 0.43
CA VAL A 224 -9.80 -15.88 0.25
C VAL A 224 -11.02 -16.15 -0.63
N ASN A 225 -12.14 -15.47 -0.36
CA ASN A 225 -13.40 -15.69 -1.09
C ASN A 225 -13.61 -14.69 -2.25
N ASP A 226 -13.00 -13.52 -2.19
CA ASP A 226 -13.03 -12.50 -3.24
C ASP A 226 -11.62 -11.96 -3.55
N PRO A 227 -10.73 -12.77 -4.14
CA PRO A 227 -9.36 -12.35 -4.46
C PRO A 227 -9.30 -11.21 -5.48
N ARG A 228 -10.41 -10.90 -6.14
CA ARG A 228 -10.51 -9.77 -7.07
C ARG A 228 -11.03 -8.50 -6.42
N GLN A 229 -11.34 -8.52 -5.15
CA GLN A 229 -11.79 -7.36 -4.38
C GLN A 229 -12.96 -6.60 -5.02
N THR A 230 -13.95 -7.34 -5.50
CA THR A 230 -15.14 -6.80 -6.18
C THR A 230 -16.29 -6.48 -5.23
N SER A 231 -16.28 -7.11 -4.05
CA SER A 231 -17.40 -7.08 -3.09
C SER A 231 -16.89 -6.80 -1.68
N PRO A 232 -16.85 -5.51 -1.27
CA PRO A 232 -16.45 -5.20 0.10
C PRO A 232 -17.45 -5.78 1.10
N VAL A 233 -16.94 -6.18 2.26
CA VAL A 233 -17.72 -6.83 3.32
C VAL A 233 -17.68 -6.04 4.63
N GLU A 234 -18.65 -6.30 5.50
CA GLU A 234 -18.72 -5.72 6.85
C GLU A 234 -18.49 -6.83 7.89
N GLU A 235 -17.24 -6.89 8.40
CA GLU A 235 -16.82 -7.81 9.45
C GLU A 235 -16.16 -7.04 10.59
N PRO A 236 -16.92 -6.55 11.58
CA PRO A 236 -16.41 -5.67 12.62
C PRO A 236 -15.24 -6.24 13.43
N VAL A 237 -15.22 -7.54 13.67
CA VAL A 237 -14.16 -8.21 14.43
C VAL A 237 -12.85 -8.20 13.63
N VAL A 238 -12.93 -8.53 12.34
CA VAL A 238 -11.78 -8.52 11.43
C VAL A 238 -11.26 -7.11 11.24
N CYS A 239 -12.14 -6.16 10.98
CA CYS A 239 -11.78 -4.76 10.86
C CYS A 239 -11.04 -4.25 12.11
N LYS A 240 -11.56 -4.52 13.31
CA LYS A 240 -10.90 -4.12 14.56
C LYS A 240 -9.49 -4.69 14.65
N ARG A 241 -9.35 -5.98 14.38
CA ARG A 241 -8.05 -6.65 14.40
C ARG A 241 -7.07 -6.02 13.41
N LEU A 242 -7.48 -5.78 12.17
CA LEU A 242 -6.63 -5.16 11.15
C LEU A 242 -6.28 -3.70 11.50
N TYR A 243 -7.16 -2.95 12.14
CA TYR A 243 -6.81 -1.63 12.68
C TYR A 243 -5.74 -1.69 13.76
N GLU A 244 -5.84 -2.67 14.66
CA GLU A 244 -4.82 -2.87 15.71
C GLU A 244 -3.47 -3.22 15.08
N GLU A 245 -3.46 -4.08 14.07
CA GLU A 245 -2.27 -4.41 13.27
C GLU A 245 -1.71 -3.17 12.55
N MET A 246 -2.55 -2.41 11.86
CA MET A 246 -2.14 -1.17 11.18
C MET A 246 -1.46 -0.21 12.16
N VAL A 247 -2.05 0.05 13.32
CA VAL A 247 -1.47 0.95 14.32
C VAL A 247 -0.16 0.40 14.87
N ARG A 248 -0.05 -0.92 15.04
CA ARG A 248 1.19 -1.56 15.48
C ARG A 248 2.31 -1.38 14.47
N GLU A 249 2.04 -1.65 13.19
CA GLU A 249 3.02 -1.51 12.11
C GLU A 249 3.42 -0.03 11.91
N LEU A 250 2.47 0.88 11.91
CA LEU A 250 2.78 2.32 11.81
C LEU A 250 3.70 2.80 12.95
N ARG A 251 3.50 2.29 14.17
CA ARG A 251 4.40 2.61 15.31
C ARG A 251 5.78 2.00 15.13
N ALA A 252 5.86 0.78 14.65
CA ALA A 252 7.13 0.11 14.39
C ALA A 252 7.96 0.81 13.30
N HIS A 253 7.29 1.56 12.41
CA HIS A 253 7.90 2.30 11.32
C HIS A 253 8.05 3.81 11.59
N ASP A 254 8.11 4.22 12.87
CA ASP A 254 8.41 5.60 13.29
C ASP A 254 7.43 6.65 12.72
N THR A 255 6.18 6.27 12.55
CA THR A 255 5.14 7.13 11.95
C THR A 255 4.86 8.38 12.82
N PRO A 256 4.91 9.60 12.26
CA PRO A 256 4.68 10.84 12.99
C PRO A 256 3.29 10.93 13.63
N ALA A 257 3.22 11.61 14.77
CA ALA A 257 2.00 11.69 15.59
C ALA A 257 0.80 12.35 14.86
N GLU A 258 1.08 13.27 13.94
CA GLU A 258 0.01 13.91 13.15
C GLU A 258 -0.70 12.95 12.20
N VAL A 259 -0.02 11.90 11.72
CA VAL A 259 -0.61 10.86 10.86
C VAL A 259 -1.75 10.17 11.61
N TYR A 260 -1.55 9.79 12.87
CA TYR A 260 -2.60 9.16 13.67
C TYR A 260 -3.83 10.06 13.87
N ARG A 261 -3.61 11.38 14.00
CA ARG A 261 -4.70 12.34 14.08
C ARG A 261 -5.39 12.54 12.74
N TRP A 262 -4.60 12.62 11.67
CA TRP A 262 -5.09 12.87 10.33
C TRP A 262 -5.98 11.73 9.81
N TYR A 263 -5.65 10.49 10.16
CA TYR A 263 -6.44 9.29 9.83
C TYR A 263 -7.46 8.90 10.91
N ASP A 264 -7.60 9.68 11.99
CA ASP A 264 -8.45 9.38 13.17
C ASP A 264 -8.17 8.03 13.84
N LEU A 265 -6.95 7.52 13.71
CA LEU A 265 -6.53 6.23 14.30
C LEU A 265 -6.51 6.27 15.84
N ASN A 266 -6.35 7.44 16.45
CA ASN A 266 -6.38 7.61 17.91
C ASN A 266 -7.77 7.39 18.54
N LEU A 267 -8.84 7.56 17.76
CA LEU A 267 -10.22 7.42 18.25
C LEU A 267 -10.61 5.94 18.38
N LEU A 268 -9.98 5.06 17.61
CA LEU A 268 -10.25 3.63 17.61
C LEU A 268 -9.85 2.97 18.92
N HIS A 269 -8.82 3.48 19.61
CA HIS A 269 -8.42 3.01 20.95
C HIS A 269 -9.38 3.44 22.07
N LYS A 270 -10.13 4.54 21.90
CA LYS A 270 -11.00 5.09 22.96
C LYS A 270 -12.43 4.58 22.89
N LYS A 271 -12.87 4.10 21.75
CA LYS A 271 -14.29 3.76 21.53
C LYS A 271 -14.42 2.32 21.06
N GLY A 272 -13.95 1.32 21.56
CA GLY A 272 -14.26 -0.09 21.23
C GLY A 272 -15.38 -0.36 20.19
N GLY A 273 -15.56 0.49 19.19
CA GLY A 273 -16.69 0.42 18.26
C GLY A 273 -16.49 1.25 16.99
N TYR A 274 -16.86 0.67 15.91
CA TYR A 274 -17.17 1.27 14.63
C TYR A 274 -18.11 2.46 14.78
N HIS A 275 -17.92 3.50 13.98
CA HIS A 275 -18.96 4.50 13.75
C HIS A 275 -20.13 3.82 13.00
N GLU A 276 -21.19 3.44 13.71
CA GLU A 276 -22.51 3.36 13.08
C GLU A 276 -22.79 4.74 12.47
N LYS A 277 -22.82 4.82 11.16
CA LYS A 277 -23.49 5.93 10.49
C LYS A 277 -24.94 5.84 10.92
N THR A 278 -25.34 6.72 11.82
CA THR A 278 -26.76 6.99 12.07
C THR A 278 -27.34 7.45 10.74
N THR A 279 -28.04 6.54 10.08
CA THR A 279 -29.05 6.91 9.10
C THR A 279 -30.09 7.70 9.85
N GLY A 280 -30.03 9.01 9.70
CA GLY A 280 -31.05 9.91 10.23
C GLY A 280 -32.38 9.56 9.58
N SER A 281 -33.22 8.82 10.29
CA SER A 281 -34.64 8.72 10.01
C SER A 281 -35.23 10.09 10.25
N GLY A 282 -35.43 10.82 9.20
CA GLY A 282 -36.28 12.03 9.22
C GLY A 282 -37.74 11.59 9.31
N ASP A 283 -38.25 11.47 10.53
CA ASP A 283 -39.68 11.57 10.79
C ASP A 283 -40.11 13.00 10.52
N GLY A 284 -40.88 13.20 9.46
CA GLY A 284 -41.52 14.44 9.08
C GLY A 284 -42.96 14.15 8.73
N ALA A 285 -43.81 14.44 9.72
CA ALA A 285 -45.25 14.23 9.71
C ALA A 285 -45.99 14.93 8.58
N ALA A 286 -46.94 14.18 8.06
CA ALA A 286 -48.32 14.48 7.66
C ALA A 286 -48.75 15.94 7.33
N ALA A 287 -49.43 16.06 6.24
CA ALA A 287 -50.83 16.45 6.04
C ALA A 287 -51.03 17.32 4.81
N GLY A 288 -52.04 16.99 4.04
CA GLY A 288 -52.78 17.98 3.26
C GLY A 288 -53.01 17.66 1.79
N GLY A 289 -54.10 17.09 1.53
CA GLY A 289 -54.84 16.75 0.39
C GLY A 289 -54.93 17.77 -0.78
N GLY A 290 -55.28 17.26 -1.95
CA GLY A 290 -55.68 18.13 -3.06
C GLY A 290 -55.64 17.44 -4.42
N LYS A 291 -56.76 17.04 -4.82
CA LYS A 291 -57.22 16.42 -6.08
C LYS A 291 -56.66 16.94 -7.42
N ARG A 292 -56.48 15.99 -8.35
CA ARG A 292 -56.85 15.98 -9.79
C ARG A 292 -56.46 17.19 -10.69
N THR A 293 -55.85 16.94 -11.82
CA THR A 293 -56.51 16.63 -13.11
C THR A 293 -55.49 16.35 -14.25
N ARG A 294 -55.97 15.61 -15.21
CA ARG A 294 -55.39 15.17 -16.51
C ARG A 294 -54.95 16.32 -17.44
N GLY A 295 -54.04 16.00 -18.35
CA GLY A 295 -53.86 16.70 -19.62
C GLY A 295 -52.57 16.34 -20.34
N ILE A 296 -52.65 15.49 -21.23
CA ILE A 296 -52.14 15.15 -22.56
C ILE A 296 -51.56 16.38 -23.30
N SER A 297 -50.36 16.30 -23.76
CA SER A 297 -49.87 16.39 -25.12
C SER A 297 -48.34 16.21 -25.18
#